data_6ee56a3c1ef98335012528b1e4a74f3f
#
_entry.id   6ee56a3c1ef98335012528b1e4a74f3f
#
_cell.length_a   1.000
_cell.length_b   1.000
_cell.length_c   1.000
_cell.angle_alpha   90.00
_cell.angle_beta   90.00
_cell.angle_gamma   90.00
#
_symmetry.space_group_name_H-M   'P 1'
#
loop_
_entity.id
_entity.type
_entity.pdbx_description
1 polymer ?
#
loop_
_entity_poly.entity_id
_entity_poly.type
_entity_poly.pdbx_seq_one_letter_code
_entity_poly.pdbx_strand_id
1 'polypeptide(L)'
;QHAGELVVEFTEETEMGDDQLKELKNSFAKMNIETAIDDYGSGYSNVNNLLRYMPRFVKIDRMLMTDIHKDIQKQHFVKDIIEFAHDNDILTLAEGIELTQELREVIKLGVDLIQGYYTSRPQPFVVRSIDERVMNEIVQYNQSLNARLYKKEYETDYNDTVSMVQLAANKYTSIKVKKARGI
;
A
#
# COMPACT_ATOMS: atom_id res chain seq x y z
N GLN A 1 -19.07 -10.52 -15.84
CA GLN A 1 -17.68 -10.97 -16.04
C GLN A 1 -16.79 -9.99 -15.30
N HIS A 2 -16.17 -10.43 -14.23
CA HIS A 2 -15.40 -9.59 -13.29
C HIS A 2 -13.89 -9.74 -13.55
N ALA A 3 -13.48 -9.66 -14.83
CA ALA A 3 -12.08 -9.66 -15.22
C ALA A 3 -11.45 -8.33 -14.84
N GLY A 4 -10.86 -8.10 -13.82
CA GLY A 4 -10.29 -6.87 -13.26
C GLY A 4 -10.35 -6.86 -11.74
N GLU A 5 -10.88 -7.94 -11.15
CA GLU A 5 -10.96 -8.17 -9.72
C GLU A 5 -10.04 -9.31 -9.26
N LEU A 6 -9.29 -9.93 -10.19
CA LEU A 6 -8.37 -11.01 -9.87
C LEU A 6 -6.94 -10.49 -9.78
N VAL A 7 -6.31 -10.77 -8.66
CA VAL A 7 -4.88 -10.56 -8.43
C VAL A 7 -4.21 -11.93 -8.27
N VAL A 8 -3.14 -12.17 -9.00
CA VAL A 8 -2.32 -13.39 -8.86
C VAL A 8 -1.09 -13.04 -8.04
N GLU A 9 -0.87 -13.77 -6.96
CA GLU A 9 0.25 -13.57 -6.06
C GLU A 9 1.40 -14.51 -6.41
N PHE A 10 2.61 -13.97 -6.48
CA PHE A 10 3.84 -14.73 -6.59
C PHE A 10 4.57 -14.60 -5.27
N THR A 11 5.10 -15.71 -4.78
CA THR A 11 6.03 -15.64 -3.64
C THR A 11 7.36 -15.05 -4.10
N GLU A 12 8.07 -14.43 -3.19
CA GLU A 12 9.41 -13.88 -3.43
C GLU A 12 10.40 -14.92 -3.99
N GLU A 13 10.20 -16.20 -3.65
CA GLU A 13 11.04 -17.33 -4.08
C GLU A 13 10.66 -17.91 -5.45
N THR A 14 9.61 -17.37 -6.10
CA THR A 14 9.16 -17.91 -7.38
C THR A 14 10.24 -17.74 -8.44
N GLU A 15 10.84 -18.84 -8.88
CA GLU A 15 11.79 -18.85 -9.99
C GLU A 15 11.08 -19.15 -11.32
N MET A 16 11.23 -18.26 -12.28
CA MET A 16 10.66 -18.40 -13.61
C MET A 16 11.64 -17.89 -14.65
N GLY A 17 11.77 -18.57 -15.79
CA GLY A 17 12.58 -18.11 -16.93
C GLY A 17 12.01 -16.82 -17.53
N ASP A 18 12.87 -15.97 -18.12
CA ASP A 18 12.45 -14.67 -18.66
C ASP A 18 11.39 -14.79 -19.75
N ASP A 19 11.50 -15.79 -20.62
CA ASP A 19 10.52 -16.04 -21.68
C ASP A 19 9.16 -16.46 -21.11
N GLN A 20 9.16 -17.34 -20.11
CA GLN A 20 7.94 -17.76 -19.40
C GLN A 20 7.27 -16.59 -18.69
N LEU A 21 8.05 -15.76 -18.00
CA LEU A 21 7.55 -14.57 -17.33
C LEU A 21 6.92 -13.60 -18.32
N LYS A 22 7.55 -13.37 -19.47
CA LYS A 22 7.04 -12.50 -20.51
C LYS A 22 5.71 -13.01 -21.10
N GLU A 23 5.62 -14.30 -21.38
CA GLU A 23 4.38 -14.93 -21.86
C GLU A 23 3.25 -14.82 -20.82
N LEU A 24 3.57 -15.07 -19.56
CA LEU A 24 2.63 -14.97 -18.45
C LEU A 24 2.10 -13.54 -18.31
N LYS A 25 2.99 -12.54 -18.27
CA LYS A 25 2.60 -11.12 -18.21
C LYS A 25 1.69 -10.72 -19.37
N ASN A 26 2.03 -11.14 -20.59
CA ASN A 26 1.20 -10.88 -21.77
C ASN A 26 -0.19 -11.53 -21.66
N SER A 27 -0.27 -12.71 -21.09
CA SER A 27 -1.52 -13.44 -20.89
C SER A 27 -2.38 -12.75 -19.83
N PHE A 28 -1.77 -12.33 -18.72
CA PHE A 28 -2.47 -11.62 -17.64
C PHE A 28 -2.96 -10.25 -18.11
N ALA A 29 -2.14 -9.50 -18.85
CA ALA A 29 -2.55 -8.22 -19.41
C ALA A 29 -3.78 -8.36 -20.33
N LYS A 30 -3.84 -9.40 -21.18
CA LYS A 30 -5.01 -9.68 -22.03
C LYS A 30 -6.28 -10.01 -21.25
N MET A 31 -6.12 -10.62 -20.09
CA MET A 31 -7.24 -11.01 -19.21
C MET A 31 -7.57 -9.94 -18.15
N ASN A 32 -6.84 -8.83 -18.15
CA ASN A 32 -6.93 -7.78 -17.14
C ASN A 32 -6.75 -8.32 -15.70
N ILE A 33 -5.78 -9.23 -15.55
CA ILE A 33 -5.36 -9.80 -14.26
C ILE A 33 -4.18 -8.99 -13.76
N GLU A 34 -4.27 -8.54 -12.52
CA GLU A 34 -3.18 -7.85 -11.82
C GLU A 34 -2.27 -8.87 -11.11
N THR A 35 -1.05 -8.45 -10.78
CA THR A 35 -0.10 -9.30 -10.07
C THR A 35 0.37 -8.66 -8.78
N ALA A 36 0.70 -9.50 -7.80
CA ALA A 36 1.32 -9.09 -6.56
C ALA A 36 2.55 -9.96 -6.25
N ILE A 37 3.54 -9.38 -5.57
CA ILE A 37 4.57 -10.16 -4.87
C ILE A 37 4.14 -10.27 -3.42
N ASP A 38 4.10 -11.50 -2.91
CA ASP A 38 3.71 -11.85 -1.55
C ASP A 38 4.93 -12.03 -0.63
N ASP A 39 4.72 -11.87 0.67
CA ASP A 39 5.71 -12.07 1.74
C ASP A 39 7.03 -11.28 1.56
N TYR A 40 6.97 -10.10 0.92
CA TYR A 40 8.18 -9.31 0.66
C TYR A 40 8.80 -8.79 1.95
N GLY A 41 10.07 -9.13 2.17
CA GLY A 41 10.81 -8.75 3.37
C GLY A 41 10.92 -9.85 4.44
N SER A 42 10.37 -11.04 4.19
CA SER A 42 10.37 -12.15 5.16
C SER A 42 11.72 -12.86 5.33
N GLY A 43 12.67 -12.64 4.40
CA GLY A 43 13.96 -13.33 4.46
C GLY A 43 15.02 -12.80 3.51
N TYR A 44 15.12 -13.39 2.33
CA TYR A 44 16.09 -13.00 1.30
C TYR A 44 15.46 -12.09 0.25
N SER A 45 14.84 -10.99 0.68
CA SER A 45 14.19 -10.07 -0.23
C SER A 45 15.09 -9.64 -1.36
N ASN A 46 14.78 -10.11 -2.56
CA ASN A 46 15.58 -9.87 -3.73
C ASN A 46 14.94 -8.72 -4.54
N VAL A 47 15.51 -7.52 -4.39
CA VAL A 47 15.11 -6.35 -5.21
C VAL A 47 15.10 -6.70 -6.71
N ASN A 48 15.97 -7.62 -7.15
CA ASN A 48 15.97 -8.07 -8.54
C ASN A 48 14.65 -8.75 -8.93
N ASN A 49 14.01 -9.48 -8.01
CA ASN A 49 12.71 -10.08 -8.29
C ASN A 49 11.64 -9.00 -8.44
N LEU A 50 11.63 -7.99 -7.58
CA LEU A 50 10.70 -6.87 -7.70
C LEU A 50 10.87 -6.13 -9.04
N LEU A 51 12.12 -5.82 -9.41
CA LEU A 51 12.46 -5.22 -10.72
C LEU A 51 12.05 -6.10 -11.90
N ARG A 52 12.22 -7.40 -11.77
CA ARG A 52 11.94 -8.37 -12.84
C ARG A 52 10.45 -8.61 -13.03
N TYR A 53 9.74 -8.78 -11.93
CA TYR A 53 8.29 -9.02 -11.97
C TYR A 53 7.49 -7.74 -12.22
N MET A 54 7.95 -6.57 -11.75
CA MET A 54 7.22 -5.30 -11.84
C MET A 54 5.72 -5.50 -11.60
N PRO A 55 5.34 -5.96 -10.41
CA PRO A 55 3.94 -6.28 -10.09
C PRO A 55 3.11 -5.01 -9.94
N ARG A 56 1.79 -5.16 -9.87
CA ARG A 56 0.91 -4.05 -9.48
C ARG A 56 0.97 -3.76 -7.99
N PHE A 57 1.20 -4.80 -7.18
CA PHE A 57 1.24 -4.71 -5.72
C PHE A 57 2.48 -5.40 -5.16
N VAL A 58 3.04 -4.83 -4.11
CA VAL A 58 4.00 -5.50 -3.24
C VAL A 58 3.40 -5.61 -1.84
N LYS A 59 3.27 -6.84 -1.34
CA LYS A 59 2.75 -7.16 -0.01
C LYS A 59 3.93 -7.26 0.95
N ILE A 60 4.02 -6.31 1.86
CA ILE A 60 5.12 -6.22 2.82
C ILE A 60 4.78 -7.11 4.01
N ASP A 61 5.64 -8.11 4.24
CA ASP A 61 5.40 -9.16 5.21
C ASP A 61 5.15 -8.66 6.63
N ARG A 62 4.30 -9.39 7.35
CA ARG A 62 3.96 -9.17 8.75
C ARG A 62 5.16 -9.03 9.68
N MET A 63 6.25 -9.75 9.42
CA MET A 63 7.47 -9.66 10.26
C MET A 63 8.03 -8.25 10.32
N LEU A 64 7.93 -7.49 9.23
CA LEU A 64 8.31 -6.08 9.19
C LEU A 64 7.28 -5.19 9.89
N MET A 65 6.00 -5.55 9.82
CA MET A 65 4.91 -4.74 10.39
C MET A 65 4.78 -4.91 11.91
N THR A 66 5.01 -6.11 12.43
CA THR A 66 4.92 -6.36 13.87
C THR A 66 5.86 -5.46 14.66
N ASP A 67 5.29 -4.67 15.58
CA ASP A 67 6.01 -3.69 16.42
C ASP A 67 6.80 -2.61 15.64
N ILE A 68 6.48 -2.36 14.37
CA ILE A 68 7.19 -1.36 13.53
C ILE A 68 7.24 0.02 14.18
N HIS A 69 6.24 0.40 14.97
CA HIS A 69 6.19 1.68 15.69
C HIS A 69 7.28 1.83 16.77
N LYS A 70 7.96 0.72 17.15
CA LYS A 70 9.05 0.69 18.15
C LYS A 70 10.42 0.49 17.51
N ASP A 71 10.50 0.08 16.26
CA ASP A 71 11.72 -0.34 15.59
C ASP A 71 12.09 0.60 14.43
N ILE A 72 13.03 1.49 14.70
CA ILE A 72 13.50 2.48 13.73
C ILE A 72 14.18 1.83 12.50
N GLN A 73 14.81 0.66 12.65
CA GLN A 73 15.44 -0.03 11.53
C GLN A 73 14.38 -0.60 10.58
N LYS A 74 13.32 -1.21 11.14
CA LYS A 74 12.16 -1.63 10.33
C LYS A 74 11.52 -0.44 9.62
N GLN A 75 11.33 0.69 10.31
CA GLN A 75 10.76 1.91 9.70
C GLN A 75 11.59 2.38 8.50
N HIS A 76 12.91 2.44 8.63
CA HIS A 76 13.79 2.83 7.52
C HIS A 76 13.68 1.84 6.36
N PHE A 77 13.79 0.54 6.64
CA PHE A 77 13.73 -0.49 5.60
C PHE A 77 12.39 -0.49 4.85
N VAL A 78 11.28 -0.40 5.59
CA VAL A 78 9.94 -0.32 4.99
C VAL A 78 9.76 0.96 4.18
N LYS A 79 10.32 2.08 4.66
CA LYS A 79 10.30 3.33 3.91
C LYS A 79 11.04 3.22 2.57
N ASP A 80 12.21 2.58 2.55
CA ASP A 80 12.97 2.37 1.31
C ASP A 80 12.17 1.50 0.32
N ILE A 81 11.46 0.46 0.81
CA ILE A 81 10.57 -0.36 -0.02
C ILE A 81 9.44 0.48 -0.62
N ILE A 82 8.80 1.34 0.18
CA ILE A 82 7.69 2.20 -0.26
C ILE A 82 8.18 3.21 -1.31
N GLU A 83 9.29 3.88 -1.06
CA GLU A 83 9.86 4.85 -2.00
C GLU A 83 10.20 4.18 -3.34
N PHE A 84 10.86 3.01 -3.29
CA PHE A 84 11.15 2.24 -4.50
C PHE A 84 9.86 1.83 -5.24
N ALA A 85 8.85 1.34 -4.52
CA ALA A 85 7.58 0.93 -5.10
C ALA A 85 6.88 2.11 -5.80
N HIS A 86 6.79 3.25 -5.13
CA HIS A 86 6.15 4.45 -5.68
C HIS A 86 6.87 5.01 -6.91
N ASP A 87 8.21 4.98 -6.92
CA ASP A 87 9.02 5.39 -8.07
C ASP A 87 8.79 4.51 -9.30
N ASN A 88 8.23 3.32 -9.11
CA ASN A 88 7.93 2.35 -10.17
C ASN A 88 6.42 2.10 -10.38
N ASP A 89 5.54 2.97 -9.91
CA ASP A 89 4.08 2.85 -10.00
C ASP A 89 3.51 1.55 -9.37
N ILE A 90 4.20 0.98 -8.39
CA ILE A 90 3.80 -0.20 -7.63
C ILE A 90 3.10 0.26 -6.35
N LEU A 91 1.95 -0.32 -6.03
CA LEU A 91 1.24 -0.08 -4.78
C LEU A 91 1.75 -1.00 -3.68
N THR A 92 1.91 -0.45 -2.49
CA THR A 92 2.35 -1.17 -1.30
C THR A 92 1.16 -1.61 -0.45
N LEU A 93 1.22 -2.84 0.08
CA LEU A 93 0.23 -3.38 1.00
C LEU A 93 0.94 -3.87 2.26
N ALA A 94 0.63 -3.28 3.41
CA ALA A 94 1.13 -3.74 4.71
C ALA A 94 0.27 -4.89 5.22
N GLU A 95 0.90 -6.03 5.51
CA GLU A 95 0.23 -7.22 6.01
C GLU A 95 0.32 -7.36 7.53
N GLY A 96 -0.69 -8.01 8.12
CA GLY A 96 -0.67 -8.40 9.52
C GLY A 96 -0.76 -7.23 10.51
N ILE A 97 -1.35 -6.11 10.14
CA ILE A 97 -1.59 -4.99 11.06
C ILE A 97 -2.60 -5.41 12.12
N GLU A 98 -2.20 -5.39 13.38
CA GLU A 98 -3.02 -5.80 14.53
C GLU A 98 -3.23 -4.69 15.56
N LEU A 99 -2.37 -3.67 15.59
CA LEU A 99 -2.39 -2.59 16.57
C LEU A 99 -2.61 -1.22 15.93
N THR A 100 -3.31 -0.34 16.66
CA THR A 100 -3.45 1.08 16.29
C THR A 100 -2.09 1.77 16.05
N GLN A 101 -1.08 1.44 16.85
CA GLN A 101 0.24 2.04 16.74
C GLN A 101 0.95 1.62 15.45
N GLU A 102 0.80 0.36 15.04
CA GLU A 102 1.31 -0.15 13.75
C GLU A 102 0.59 0.54 12.59
N LEU A 103 -0.75 0.60 12.64
CA LEU A 103 -1.54 1.32 11.65
C LEU A 103 -1.05 2.76 11.44
N ARG A 104 -0.86 3.50 12.52
CA ARG A 104 -0.40 4.89 12.46
C ARG A 104 0.99 5.03 11.87
N GLU A 105 1.89 4.11 12.19
CA GLU A 105 3.23 4.14 11.66
C GLU A 105 3.26 3.84 10.16
N VAL A 106 2.54 2.81 9.69
CA VAL A 106 2.50 2.49 8.25
C VAL A 106 1.82 3.59 7.42
N ILE A 107 0.79 4.25 7.96
CA ILE A 107 0.19 5.43 7.32
C ILE A 107 1.22 6.56 7.21
N LYS A 108 1.98 6.83 8.28
CA LYS A 108 3.03 7.86 8.30
C LYS A 108 4.14 7.56 7.30
N LEU A 109 4.48 6.29 7.11
CA LEU A 109 5.47 5.83 6.13
C LEU A 109 4.97 5.92 4.69
N GLY A 110 3.64 6.00 4.47
CA GLY A 110 3.05 6.19 3.15
C GLY A 110 2.59 4.91 2.47
N VAL A 111 2.31 3.83 3.22
CA VAL A 111 1.72 2.60 2.69
C VAL A 111 0.37 2.87 2.05
N ASP A 112 0.09 2.28 0.88
CA ASP A 112 -1.13 2.52 0.10
C ASP A 112 -2.32 1.70 0.60
N LEU A 113 -2.08 0.44 0.98
CA LEU A 113 -3.11 -0.52 1.37
C LEU A 113 -2.73 -1.21 2.69
N ILE A 114 -3.73 -1.65 3.42
CA ILE A 114 -3.56 -2.28 4.73
C ILE A 114 -4.41 -3.55 4.80
N GLN A 115 -3.80 -4.63 5.30
CA GLN A 115 -4.47 -5.88 5.62
C GLN A 115 -4.05 -6.36 7.02
N GLY A 116 -4.99 -6.84 7.81
CA GLY A 116 -4.69 -7.42 9.12
C GLY A 116 -5.91 -7.49 10.03
N TYR A 117 -5.73 -8.10 11.19
CA TYR A 117 -6.81 -8.30 12.16
C TYR A 117 -7.37 -6.99 12.72
N TYR A 118 -6.61 -5.91 12.60
CA TYR A 118 -7.09 -4.58 12.99
C TYR A 118 -8.22 -4.09 12.08
N THR A 119 -8.15 -4.39 10.79
CA THR A 119 -9.19 -4.01 9.82
C THR A 119 -10.32 -5.02 9.76
N SER A 120 -10.01 -6.30 9.66
CA SER A 120 -10.98 -7.41 9.69
C SER A 120 -10.27 -8.74 9.92
N ARG A 121 -10.89 -9.62 10.68
CA ARG A 121 -10.48 -11.03 10.74
C ARG A 121 -10.95 -11.76 9.48
N PRO A 122 -10.27 -12.85 9.06
CA PRO A 122 -10.74 -13.68 7.96
C PRO A 122 -12.19 -14.15 8.17
N GLN A 123 -12.99 -14.03 7.13
CA GLN A 123 -14.40 -14.42 7.13
C GLN A 123 -14.67 -15.39 5.97
N PRO A 124 -15.63 -16.31 6.09
CA PRO A 124 -16.00 -17.22 5.00
C PRO A 124 -16.79 -16.53 3.87
N PHE A 125 -17.02 -15.23 3.98
CA PHE A 125 -17.72 -14.40 3.00
C PHE A 125 -16.95 -13.09 2.78
N VAL A 126 -17.23 -12.44 1.66
CA VAL A 126 -16.58 -11.16 1.33
C VAL A 126 -17.05 -10.07 2.31
N VAL A 127 -16.09 -9.47 3.01
CA VAL A 127 -16.31 -8.31 3.87
C VAL A 127 -16.45 -7.07 2.98
N ARG A 128 -17.60 -6.40 3.03
CA ARG A 128 -17.90 -5.25 2.17
C ARG A 128 -17.53 -3.90 2.79
N SER A 129 -17.32 -3.87 4.09
CA SER A 129 -16.92 -2.67 4.83
C SER A 129 -16.15 -3.06 6.08
N ILE A 130 -15.18 -2.25 6.47
CA ILE A 130 -14.51 -2.36 7.75
C ILE A 130 -15.31 -1.62 8.83
N ASP A 131 -14.98 -1.86 10.11
CA ASP A 131 -15.60 -1.17 11.24
C ASP A 131 -15.47 0.36 11.06
N GLU A 132 -16.57 1.08 11.29
CA GLU A 132 -16.64 2.53 11.09
C GLU A 132 -15.63 3.28 11.96
N ARG A 133 -15.32 2.78 13.16
CA ARG A 133 -14.31 3.38 14.05
C ARG A 133 -12.92 3.28 13.44
N VAL A 134 -12.59 2.13 12.85
CA VAL A 134 -11.31 1.93 12.16
C VAL A 134 -11.21 2.83 10.94
N MET A 135 -12.28 2.91 10.14
CA MET A 135 -12.35 3.81 8.99
C MET A 135 -12.13 5.28 9.41
N ASN A 136 -12.84 5.72 10.45
CA ASN A 136 -12.72 7.08 10.96
C ASN A 136 -11.31 7.36 11.50
N GLU A 137 -10.69 6.40 12.18
CA GLU A 137 -9.31 6.53 12.66
C GLU A 137 -8.32 6.71 11.49
N ILE A 138 -8.41 5.90 10.45
CA ILE A 138 -7.58 6.01 9.24
C ILE A 138 -7.73 7.41 8.62
N VAL A 139 -8.97 7.85 8.42
CA VAL A 139 -9.26 9.15 7.81
C VAL A 139 -8.71 10.30 8.65
N GLN A 140 -9.00 10.31 9.95
CA GLN A 140 -8.55 11.38 10.87
C GLN A 140 -7.03 11.42 10.97
N TYR A 141 -6.37 10.26 11.02
CA TYR A 141 -4.92 10.22 11.10
C TYR A 141 -4.27 10.73 9.82
N ASN A 142 -4.74 10.32 8.65
CA ASN A 142 -4.28 10.86 7.37
C ASN A 142 -4.47 12.38 7.27
N GLN A 143 -5.63 12.89 7.69
CA GLN A 143 -5.89 14.34 7.69
C GLN A 143 -4.94 15.09 8.63
N SER A 144 -4.71 14.55 9.84
CA SER A 144 -3.80 15.16 10.79
C SER A 144 -2.34 15.13 10.34
N LEU A 145 -1.92 14.08 9.65
CA LEU A 145 -0.58 13.96 9.07
C LEU A 145 -0.39 14.98 7.95
N ASN A 146 -1.33 15.07 7.03
CA ASN A 146 -1.30 16.04 5.95
C ASN A 146 -1.25 17.47 6.50
N ALA A 147 -2.07 17.82 7.48
CA ALA A 147 -2.05 19.14 8.10
C ALA A 147 -0.70 19.49 8.74
N ARG A 148 0.01 18.49 9.33
CA ARG A 148 1.37 18.70 9.90
C ARG A 148 2.43 18.88 8.81
N LEU A 149 2.35 18.11 7.73
CA LEU A 149 3.25 18.21 6.59
C LEU A 149 3.10 19.59 5.92
N TYR A 150 1.87 20.03 5.71
CA TYR A 150 1.59 21.38 5.20
C TYR A 150 2.18 22.47 6.09
N LYS A 151 1.93 22.40 7.40
CA LYS A 151 2.45 23.39 8.33
C LYS A 151 3.98 23.46 8.30
N LYS A 152 4.67 22.34 8.18
CA LYS A 152 6.13 22.27 8.11
C LYS A 152 6.69 22.86 6.80
N GLU A 153 5.99 22.64 5.69
CA GLU A 153 6.41 23.09 4.36
C GLU A 153 6.17 24.59 4.14
N TYR A 154 5.14 25.16 4.78
CA TYR A 154 4.67 26.55 4.56
C TYR A 154 4.95 27.52 5.71
N GLU A 155 5.58 27.10 6.79
CA GLU A 155 6.15 28.05 7.78
C GLU A 155 7.28 28.92 7.21
N THR A 156 7.71 28.64 5.96
CA THR A 156 8.76 29.41 5.27
C THR A 156 8.23 30.44 4.26
N ASP A 157 6.94 30.41 3.85
CA ASP A 157 6.41 31.36 2.84
C ASP A 157 4.95 31.77 3.13
N TYR A 158 4.80 32.99 3.70
CA TYR A 158 3.53 33.42 4.29
C TYR A 158 2.50 34.02 3.32
N ASN A 159 2.75 34.12 2.01
CA ASN A 159 1.93 34.94 1.10
C ASN A 159 1.14 34.25 -0.02
N ASP A 160 1.23 32.91 -0.20
CA ASP A 160 0.51 32.22 -1.30
C ASP A 160 -0.48 31.11 -0.84
N THR A 161 -0.96 31.19 0.37
CA THR A 161 -1.51 30.04 1.14
C THR A 161 -2.91 29.59 0.75
N VAL A 162 -3.72 30.34 0.01
CA VAL A 162 -5.16 30.00 -0.20
C VAL A 162 -5.40 29.13 -1.44
N SER A 163 -4.63 29.30 -2.51
CA SER A 163 -4.82 28.52 -3.75
C SER A 163 -4.18 27.14 -3.73
N MET A 164 -3.13 26.95 -2.95
CA MET A 164 -2.37 25.69 -2.87
C MET A 164 -3.02 24.65 -1.98
N VAL A 165 -3.73 25.04 -0.93
CA VAL A 165 -4.48 24.11 -0.05
C VAL A 165 -5.55 23.34 -0.84
N GLN A 166 -6.17 23.97 -1.83
CA GLN A 166 -7.18 23.34 -2.67
C GLN A 166 -6.59 22.34 -3.69
N LEU A 167 -5.39 22.65 -4.21
CA LEU A 167 -4.69 21.74 -5.16
C LEU A 167 -4.12 20.51 -4.47
N ALA A 168 -3.60 20.66 -3.26
CA ALA A 168 -3.01 19.55 -2.51
C ALA A 168 -4.07 18.64 -1.90
N ALA A 169 -5.18 19.17 -1.40
CA ALA A 169 -6.34 18.36 -1.00
C ALA A 169 -6.81 17.47 -2.17
N ASN A 170 -6.77 17.97 -3.42
CA ASN A 170 -7.12 17.18 -4.60
C ASN A 170 -6.07 16.14 -5.02
N LYS A 171 -4.80 16.33 -4.66
CA LYS A 171 -3.71 15.42 -5.05
C LYS A 171 -3.57 14.23 -4.08
N TYR A 172 -3.91 14.42 -2.80
CA TYR A 172 -3.82 13.39 -1.75
C TYR A 172 -5.17 12.81 -1.31
N THR A 173 -6.30 13.37 -1.74
CA THR A 173 -7.63 12.75 -1.58
C THR A 173 -7.93 11.67 -2.61
N SER A 174 -6.99 11.31 -3.47
CA SER A 174 -7.13 10.18 -4.38
C SER A 174 -6.64 8.85 -3.79
N ILE A 175 -6.81 8.58 -2.50
CA ILE A 175 -7.12 7.21 -2.06
C ILE A 175 -8.53 6.98 -2.60
N LYS A 176 -8.59 6.51 -3.84
CA LYS A 176 -9.85 6.11 -4.47
C LYS A 176 -10.33 4.87 -3.73
N VAL A 177 -11.11 5.07 -2.68
CA VAL A 177 -12.12 4.09 -2.31
C VAL A 177 -13.03 4.01 -3.52
N LYS A 178 -12.79 3.07 -4.43
CA LYS A 178 -13.72 2.75 -5.50
C LYS A 178 -15.00 2.29 -4.80
N LYS A 179 -15.96 3.20 -4.67
CA LYS A 179 -17.32 2.83 -4.38
C LYS A 179 -17.73 1.86 -5.48
N ALA A 180 -17.88 0.58 -5.15
CA ALA A 180 -18.59 -0.36 -5.98
C ALA A 180 -20.00 0.23 -6.15
N ARG A 181 -20.28 0.78 -7.33
CA ARG A 181 -21.66 1.11 -7.70
C ARG A 181 -22.35 -0.22 -7.91
N GLY A 182 -23.35 -0.45 -7.06
CA GLY A 182 -24.24 -1.59 -7.22
C GLY A 182 -25.03 -1.50 -8.54
N ILE A 183 -25.28 -2.66 -9.08
CA ILE A 183 -26.55 -3.09 -9.68
C ILE A 183 -26.92 -4.37 -8.96
#